data_731f605cc342fc9ea4fe3be3e39092d6
#
_entry.id   731f605cc342fc9ea4fe3be3e39092d6
#
_cell.length_a   1.000
_cell.length_b   1.000
_cell.length_c   1.000
_cell.angle_alpha   90.00
_cell.angle_beta   90.00
_cell.angle_gamma   90.00
#
_symmetry.space_group_name_H-M   'P 1'
#
loop_
_entity.id
_entity.type
_entity.pdbx_description
1 polymer ?
#
loop_
_entity_poly.entity_id
_entity_poly.type
_entity_poly.pdbx_seq_one_letter_code
_entity_poly.pdbx_strand_id
1 'polypeptide(L)'
;MDPRTVQFSRTKLTELMIPSFANFGGKVHGGLILSLMDKVAYAVASKHAGTYCVTVTVDGVEFLQPVEVGELLTLDAAVHYVGNSSLVVGIKVTSENVKTNEVKHTNNSYFTMVAKGEDGKPTKVPELVLEDITEMRRFVDAIKRMKVKKEANAKMQKEHDEFIMVDDMEMLKDQRCKIEFKVDDDFNDLFSDT
;
A
#
# COMPACT_ATOMS: atom_id res chain seq x y z
N MET A 1 10.57 -13.10 22.53
CA MET A 1 10.09 -13.65 21.24
C MET A 1 11.31 -13.93 20.40
N ASP A 2 11.43 -15.15 19.88
CA ASP A 2 12.56 -15.52 19.03
C ASP A 2 12.49 -14.77 17.71
N PRO A 3 13.63 -14.26 17.20
CA PRO A 3 13.71 -13.62 15.88
C PRO A 3 13.24 -14.58 14.78
N ARG A 4 12.69 -14.04 13.68
CA ARG A 4 12.17 -14.82 12.56
C ARG A 4 12.77 -14.36 11.25
N THR A 5 13.10 -15.31 10.36
CA THR A 5 13.62 -14.97 9.03
C THR A 5 12.52 -14.43 8.10
N VAL A 6 12.91 -13.77 7.03
CA VAL A 6 11.97 -13.34 5.98
C VAL A 6 11.24 -14.55 5.40
N GLN A 7 11.96 -15.64 5.16
CA GLN A 7 11.42 -16.89 4.59
C GLN A 7 10.36 -17.54 5.49
N PHE A 8 10.45 -17.38 6.82
CA PHE A 8 9.48 -17.94 7.77
C PHE A 8 8.04 -17.49 7.47
N SER A 9 7.85 -16.23 7.12
CA SER A 9 6.52 -15.63 6.88
C SER A 9 6.18 -15.42 5.42
N ARG A 10 7.18 -15.48 4.51
CA ARG A 10 6.95 -15.31 3.08
C ARG A 10 5.81 -16.16 2.58
N THR A 11 4.92 -15.57 1.81
CA THR A 11 3.72 -16.25 1.30
C THR A 11 3.51 -15.89 -0.16
N LYS A 12 3.25 -16.90 -0.98
CA LYS A 12 2.86 -16.74 -2.36
C LYS A 12 1.39 -17.16 -2.50
N LEU A 13 0.56 -16.26 -3.02
CA LEU A 13 -0.82 -16.53 -3.40
C LEU A 13 -0.91 -16.52 -4.92
N THR A 14 -1.46 -17.56 -5.51
CA THR A 14 -1.74 -17.60 -6.96
C THR A 14 -3.20 -17.92 -7.17
N GLU A 15 -3.88 -17.13 -8.02
CA GLU A 15 -5.30 -17.30 -8.30
C GLU A 15 -5.58 -17.14 -9.81
N LEU A 16 -6.44 -18.00 -10.34
CA LEU A 16 -6.90 -17.89 -11.71
C LEU A 16 -7.95 -16.79 -11.82
N MET A 17 -7.76 -15.87 -12.74
CA MET A 17 -8.67 -14.76 -12.98
C MET A 17 -9.88 -15.23 -13.79
N ILE A 18 -10.98 -15.50 -13.11
CA ILE A 18 -12.23 -16.00 -13.71
C ILE A 18 -13.11 -14.86 -14.24
N PRO A 19 -14.08 -15.13 -15.15
CA PRO A 19 -14.94 -14.09 -15.75
C PRO A 19 -15.71 -13.24 -14.73
N SER A 20 -16.11 -13.81 -13.58
CA SER A 20 -16.80 -13.05 -12.52
C SER A 20 -15.95 -11.96 -11.85
N PHE A 21 -14.65 -11.93 -12.11
CA PHE A 21 -13.72 -10.92 -11.62
C PHE A 21 -13.53 -9.75 -12.59
N ALA A 22 -14.20 -9.81 -13.75
CA ALA A 22 -14.12 -8.79 -14.78
C ALA A 22 -14.84 -7.49 -14.37
N ASN A 23 -14.24 -6.36 -14.72
CA ASN A 23 -14.88 -5.05 -14.70
C ASN A 23 -15.69 -4.83 -15.99
N PHE A 24 -16.36 -3.67 -16.11
CA PHE A 24 -17.14 -3.31 -17.30
C PHE A 24 -16.32 -3.24 -18.60
N GLY A 25 -14.99 -3.10 -18.53
CA GLY A 25 -14.08 -3.11 -19.67
C GLY A 25 -13.54 -4.51 -20.02
N GLY A 26 -14.02 -5.58 -19.36
CA GLY A 26 -13.58 -6.96 -19.60
C GLY A 26 -12.23 -7.34 -19.01
N LYS A 27 -11.61 -6.45 -18.22
CA LYS A 27 -10.37 -6.70 -17.49
C LYS A 27 -10.67 -7.05 -16.05
N VAL A 28 -9.69 -7.63 -15.33
CA VAL A 28 -9.85 -7.89 -13.90
C VAL A 28 -10.03 -6.59 -13.12
N HIS A 29 -11.00 -6.58 -12.21
CA HIS A 29 -11.30 -5.41 -11.39
C HIS A 29 -10.15 -5.10 -10.42
N GLY A 30 -9.62 -3.86 -10.45
CA GLY A 30 -8.51 -3.45 -9.59
C GLY A 30 -8.77 -3.61 -8.09
N GLY A 31 -10.02 -3.39 -7.65
CA GLY A 31 -10.42 -3.61 -6.26
C GLY A 31 -10.31 -5.07 -5.81
N LEU A 32 -10.51 -6.05 -6.71
CA LEU A 32 -10.24 -7.44 -6.42
C LEU A 32 -8.75 -7.67 -6.14
N ILE A 33 -7.88 -7.13 -7.00
CA ILE A 33 -6.42 -7.26 -6.83
C ILE A 33 -6.00 -6.67 -5.48
N LEU A 34 -6.51 -5.48 -5.11
CA LEU A 34 -6.28 -4.87 -3.80
C LEU A 34 -6.75 -5.77 -2.64
N SER A 35 -7.93 -6.39 -2.78
CA SER A 35 -8.43 -7.32 -1.76
C SER A 35 -7.53 -8.56 -1.60
N LEU A 36 -6.98 -9.10 -2.69
CA LEU A 36 -6.02 -10.20 -2.65
C LEU A 36 -4.69 -9.76 -2.02
N MET A 37 -4.25 -8.53 -2.31
CA MET A 37 -3.05 -7.96 -1.69
C MET A 37 -3.22 -7.79 -0.17
N ASP A 38 -4.35 -7.29 0.28
CA ASP A 38 -4.64 -7.15 1.71
C ASP A 38 -4.67 -8.52 2.42
N LYS A 39 -5.30 -9.52 1.82
CA LYS A 39 -5.33 -10.89 2.35
C LYS A 39 -3.92 -11.49 2.50
N VAL A 40 -3.06 -11.36 1.49
CA VAL A 40 -1.71 -11.90 1.56
C VAL A 40 -0.83 -11.09 2.52
N ALA A 41 -1.01 -9.77 2.62
CA ALA A 41 -0.34 -8.93 3.61
C ALA A 41 -0.69 -9.34 5.03
N TYR A 42 -1.99 -9.56 5.29
CA TYR A 42 -2.47 -10.11 6.57
C TYR A 42 -1.82 -11.44 6.91
N ALA A 43 -1.80 -12.38 5.96
CA ALA A 43 -1.23 -13.71 6.18
C ALA A 43 0.27 -13.63 6.54
N VAL A 44 1.04 -12.84 5.79
CA VAL A 44 2.48 -12.63 6.01
C VAL A 44 2.73 -11.97 7.37
N ALA A 45 2.02 -10.87 7.66
CA ALA A 45 2.20 -10.12 8.90
C ALA A 45 1.83 -10.98 10.12
N SER A 46 0.68 -11.67 10.08
CA SER A 46 0.22 -12.51 11.19
C SER A 46 1.10 -13.74 11.41
N LYS A 47 1.62 -14.37 10.35
CA LYS A 47 2.63 -15.44 10.47
C LYS A 47 3.90 -14.93 11.16
N HIS A 48 4.39 -13.73 10.76
CA HIS A 48 5.59 -13.16 11.37
C HIS A 48 5.36 -12.71 12.80
N ALA A 49 4.24 -12.03 13.08
CA ALA A 49 3.93 -11.54 14.41
C ALA A 49 3.54 -12.65 15.40
N GLY A 50 2.92 -13.74 14.90
CA GLY A 50 2.33 -14.78 15.74
C GLY A 50 1.03 -14.35 16.40
N THR A 51 0.41 -13.26 15.92
CA THR A 51 -0.85 -12.70 16.43
C THR A 51 -1.62 -12.00 15.30
N TYR A 52 -2.84 -11.55 15.61
CA TYR A 52 -3.66 -10.79 14.68
C TYR A 52 -2.98 -9.48 14.28
N CYS A 53 -3.01 -9.16 12.99
CA CYS A 53 -2.48 -7.91 12.45
C CYS A 53 -3.57 -7.15 11.69
N VAL A 54 -3.53 -5.81 11.76
CA VAL A 54 -4.44 -4.93 11.01
C VAL A 54 -3.66 -4.10 10.01
N THR A 55 -4.25 -3.87 8.85
CA THR A 55 -3.72 -2.94 7.84
C THR A 55 -3.93 -1.51 8.31
N VAL A 56 -2.87 -0.72 8.30
CA VAL A 56 -2.91 0.71 8.67
C VAL A 56 -2.77 1.59 7.45
N THR A 57 -1.82 1.28 6.56
CA THR A 57 -1.66 2.03 5.30
C THR A 57 -1.26 1.12 4.16
N VAL A 58 -1.64 1.54 2.95
CA VAL A 58 -1.26 0.90 1.69
C VAL A 58 -0.55 1.93 0.83
N ASP A 59 0.65 1.62 0.38
CA ASP A 59 1.50 2.52 -0.37
C ASP A 59 1.91 1.92 -1.74
N GLY A 60 2.01 2.79 -2.76
CA GLY A 60 2.57 2.42 -4.06
C GLY A 60 1.69 1.47 -4.88
N VAL A 61 0.38 1.69 -4.91
CA VAL A 61 -0.52 0.89 -5.75
C VAL A 61 -0.68 1.56 -7.10
N GLU A 62 0.18 1.19 -8.04
CA GLU A 62 0.09 1.61 -9.43
C GLU A 62 -0.14 0.37 -10.29
N PHE A 63 -1.18 0.38 -11.11
CA PHE A 63 -1.47 -0.69 -12.06
C PHE A 63 -0.73 -0.41 -13.37
N LEU A 64 0.46 -1.01 -13.53
CA LEU A 64 1.33 -0.80 -14.69
C LEU A 64 0.83 -1.52 -15.94
N GLN A 65 0.17 -2.66 -15.73
CA GLN A 65 -0.35 -3.53 -16.79
C GLN A 65 -1.73 -4.05 -16.41
N PRO A 66 -2.68 -4.13 -17.35
CA PRO A 66 -3.97 -4.76 -17.10
C PRO A 66 -3.82 -6.27 -16.90
N VAL A 67 -4.64 -6.82 -16.03
CA VAL A 67 -4.77 -8.26 -15.81
C VAL A 67 -5.98 -8.76 -16.58
N GLU A 68 -5.77 -9.82 -17.40
CA GLU A 68 -6.80 -10.39 -18.24
C GLU A 68 -7.54 -11.53 -17.54
N VAL A 69 -8.81 -11.72 -17.91
CA VAL A 69 -9.54 -12.94 -17.56
C VAL A 69 -8.84 -14.17 -18.18
N GLY A 70 -8.63 -15.22 -17.40
CA GLY A 70 -7.93 -16.43 -17.81
C GLY A 70 -6.42 -16.41 -17.51
N GLU A 71 -5.86 -15.32 -17.00
CA GLU A 71 -4.48 -15.28 -16.51
C GLU A 71 -4.37 -15.79 -15.06
N LEU A 72 -3.19 -16.27 -14.69
CA LEU A 72 -2.82 -16.58 -13.31
C LEU A 72 -2.19 -15.34 -12.66
N LEU A 73 -2.87 -14.80 -11.65
CA LEU A 73 -2.34 -13.70 -10.84
C LEU A 73 -1.57 -14.28 -9.67
N THR A 74 -0.28 -13.93 -9.57
CA THR A 74 0.58 -14.35 -8.45
C THR A 74 1.00 -13.14 -7.63
N LEU A 75 0.76 -13.22 -6.32
CA LEU A 75 1.19 -12.25 -5.31
C LEU A 75 2.29 -12.90 -4.47
N ASP A 76 3.51 -12.42 -4.56
CA ASP A 76 4.66 -12.85 -3.75
C ASP A 76 4.94 -11.79 -2.68
N ALA A 77 4.66 -12.14 -1.42
CA ALA A 77 4.68 -11.21 -0.30
C ALA A 77 5.64 -11.66 0.80
N ALA A 78 6.37 -10.70 1.36
CA ALA A 78 7.32 -10.94 2.45
C ALA A 78 7.41 -9.72 3.38
N VAL A 79 7.81 -9.95 4.64
CA VAL A 79 8.15 -8.86 5.57
C VAL A 79 9.44 -8.20 5.10
N HIS A 80 9.39 -6.88 4.90
CA HIS A 80 10.55 -6.07 4.53
C HIS A 80 11.12 -5.27 5.71
N TYR A 81 10.30 -5.00 6.72
CA TYR A 81 10.71 -4.23 7.90
C TYR A 81 9.83 -4.60 9.11
N VAL A 82 10.42 -4.57 10.28
CA VAL A 82 9.71 -4.64 11.57
C VAL A 82 10.11 -3.46 12.46
N GLY A 83 9.11 -2.86 13.11
CA GLY A 83 9.28 -1.89 14.19
C GLY A 83 8.99 -2.54 15.54
N ASN A 84 8.53 -1.78 16.51
CA ASN A 84 8.15 -2.34 17.81
C ASN A 84 6.88 -3.20 17.72
N SER A 85 5.82 -2.66 17.10
CA SER A 85 4.51 -3.34 16.92
C SER A 85 4.03 -3.31 15.47
N SER A 86 4.80 -2.74 14.57
CA SER A 86 4.46 -2.58 13.16
C SER A 86 5.36 -3.42 12.27
N LEU A 87 4.83 -3.80 11.11
CA LEU A 87 5.55 -4.49 10.04
C LEU A 87 5.26 -3.81 8.72
N VAL A 88 6.22 -3.82 7.81
CA VAL A 88 6.00 -3.47 6.40
C VAL A 88 6.11 -4.74 5.58
N VAL A 89 5.01 -5.10 4.92
CA VAL A 89 4.94 -6.22 3.97
C VAL A 89 5.08 -5.66 2.57
N GLY A 90 6.09 -6.09 1.83
CA GLY A 90 6.23 -5.82 0.41
C GLY A 90 5.57 -6.94 -0.41
N ILE A 91 4.82 -6.55 -1.44
CA ILE A 91 4.10 -7.46 -2.34
C ILE A 91 4.51 -7.17 -3.77
N LYS A 92 4.98 -8.20 -4.48
CA LYS A 92 5.17 -8.18 -5.92
C LYS A 92 4.03 -8.93 -6.59
N VAL A 93 3.35 -8.29 -7.54
CA VAL A 93 2.27 -8.91 -8.29
C VAL A 93 2.68 -9.14 -9.74
N THR A 94 2.49 -10.35 -10.20
CA THR A 94 2.71 -10.76 -11.59
C THR A 94 1.49 -11.46 -12.14
N SER A 95 1.24 -11.31 -13.43
CA SER A 95 0.20 -12.02 -14.16
C SER A 95 0.85 -12.88 -15.24
N GLU A 96 0.38 -14.10 -15.40
CA GLU A 96 0.88 -15.08 -16.36
C GLU A 96 -0.24 -15.50 -17.30
N ASN A 97 -0.01 -15.41 -18.60
CA ASN A 97 -0.89 -15.98 -19.60
C ASN A 97 -0.65 -17.50 -19.67
N VAL A 98 -1.63 -18.30 -19.25
CA VAL A 98 -1.51 -19.76 -19.15
C VAL A 98 -1.31 -20.48 -20.51
N LYS A 99 -1.60 -19.80 -21.64
CA LYS A 99 -1.44 -20.37 -22.98
C LYS A 99 -0.08 -20.11 -23.59
N THR A 100 0.49 -18.93 -23.31
CA THR A 100 1.77 -18.49 -23.90
C THR A 100 2.92 -18.55 -22.90
N ASN A 101 2.65 -18.77 -21.61
CA ASN A 101 3.58 -18.64 -20.48
C ASN A 101 4.25 -17.27 -20.39
N GLU A 102 3.67 -16.25 -21.01
CA GLU A 102 4.14 -14.88 -20.88
C GLU A 102 3.80 -14.34 -19.49
N VAL A 103 4.84 -13.89 -18.78
CA VAL A 103 4.70 -13.31 -17.44
C VAL A 103 4.93 -11.81 -17.52
N LYS A 104 3.97 -11.03 -17.04
CA LYS A 104 4.06 -9.56 -16.93
C LYS A 104 4.02 -9.12 -15.47
N HIS A 105 4.83 -8.12 -15.14
CA HIS A 105 4.79 -7.46 -13.85
C HIS A 105 3.64 -6.45 -13.85
N THR A 106 2.71 -6.57 -12.89
CA THR A 106 1.51 -5.72 -12.83
C THR A 106 1.66 -4.59 -11.84
N ASN A 107 2.17 -4.86 -10.64
CA ASN A 107 2.48 -3.82 -9.66
C ASN A 107 3.38 -4.31 -8.52
N ASN A 108 3.90 -3.34 -7.74
CA ASN A 108 4.45 -3.55 -6.41
C ASN A 108 3.68 -2.69 -5.41
N SER A 109 3.52 -3.18 -4.18
CA SER A 109 2.89 -2.41 -3.12
C SER A 109 3.49 -2.73 -1.77
N TYR A 110 3.26 -1.83 -0.81
CA TYR A 110 3.77 -1.94 0.55
C TYR A 110 2.62 -1.70 1.53
N PHE A 111 2.39 -2.70 2.39
CA PHE A 111 1.36 -2.66 3.40
C PHE A 111 2.00 -2.47 4.77
N THR A 112 1.66 -1.39 5.46
CA THR A 112 2.02 -1.22 6.87
C THR A 112 0.95 -1.87 7.72
N MET A 113 1.38 -2.86 8.50
CA MET A 113 0.54 -3.65 9.39
C MET A 113 0.90 -3.37 10.84
N VAL A 114 -0.06 -3.47 11.75
CA VAL A 114 0.17 -3.38 13.21
C VAL A 114 -0.34 -4.63 13.89
N ALA A 115 0.53 -5.26 14.67
CA ALA A 115 0.20 -6.43 15.47
C ALA A 115 -0.63 -6.03 16.69
N LYS A 116 -1.70 -6.78 16.95
CA LYS A 116 -2.63 -6.58 18.07
C LYS A 116 -2.55 -7.74 19.04
N GLY A 117 -2.47 -7.40 20.33
CA GLY A 117 -2.60 -8.36 21.41
C GLY A 117 -4.05 -8.78 21.65
N GLU A 118 -4.27 -9.69 22.59
CA GLU A 118 -5.61 -10.15 22.99
C GLU A 118 -6.49 -9.01 23.52
N ASP A 119 -5.89 -7.98 24.11
CA ASP A 119 -6.55 -6.75 24.57
C ASP A 119 -6.86 -5.75 23.42
N GLY A 120 -6.57 -6.09 22.17
CA GLY A 120 -6.76 -5.24 21.00
C GLY A 120 -5.76 -4.08 20.88
N LYS A 121 -4.77 -3.95 21.79
CA LYS A 121 -3.75 -2.92 21.72
C LYS A 121 -2.55 -3.37 20.88
N PRO A 122 -1.74 -2.42 20.35
CA PRO A 122 -0.50 -2.77 19.67
C PRO A 122 0.41 -3.62 20.58
N THR A 123 0.92 -4.73 20.04
CA THR A 123 1.84 -5.63 20.75
C THR A 123 3.15 -5.80 20.03
N LYS A 124 4.21 -6.12 20.77
CA LYS A 124 5.56 -6.29 20.22
C LYS A 124 5.61 -7.44 19.21
N VAL A 125 6.35 -7.25 18.13
CA VAL A 125 6.62 -8.27 17.11
C VAL A 125 8.03 -8.83 17.23
N PRO A 126 8.28 -10.09 16.79
CA PRO A 126 9.62 -10.66 16.68
C PRO A 126 10.53 -9.82 15.77
N GLU A 127 11.82 -9.79 16.07
CA GLU A 127 12.82 -9.19 15.20
C GLU A 127 12.93 -9.96 13.88
N LEU A 128 13.26 -9.23 12.80
CA LEU A 128 13.47 -9.82 11.47
C LEU A 128 14.94 -10.17 11.30
N VAL A 129 15.22 -11.43 11.00
CA VAL A 129 16.55 -11.92 10.62
C VAL A 129 16.72 -11.71 9.12
N LEU A 130 17.76 -11.00 8.73
CA LEU A 130 18.13 -10.74 7.33
C LEU A 130 19.26 -11.70 6.95
N GLU A 131 18.99 -12.58 5.99
CA GLU A 131 19.91 -13.66 5.62
C GLU A 131 20.74 -13.34 4.36
N ASP A 132 20.33 -12.31 3.59
CA ASP A 132 21.05 -11.89 2.40
C ASP A 132 21.02 -10.37 2.14
N ILE A 133 21.85 -9.93 1.19
CA ILE A 133 21.98 -8.52 0.80
C ILE A 133 20.70 -7.93 0.21
N THR A 134 19.84 -8.75 -0.41
CA THR A 134 18.56 -8.32 -1.00
C THR A 134 17.56 -8.01 0.10
N GLU A 135 17.52 -8.82 1.14
CA GLU A 135 16.69 -8.60 2.31
C GLU A 135 17.13 -7.35 3.07
N MET A 136 18.44 -7.19 3.28
CA MET A 136 19.00 -5.97 3.86
C MET A 136 18.62 -4.73 3.07
N ARG A 137 18.75 -4.77 1.74
CA ARG A 137 18.35 -3.66 0.86
C ARG A 137 16.87 -3.32 1.03
N ARG A 138 15.98 -4.33 1.03
CA ARG A 138 14.53 -4.14 1.19
C ARG A 138 14.19 -3.52 2.54
N PHE A 139 14.89 -3.92 3.59
CA PHE A 139 14.74 -3.35 4.93
C PHE A 139 15.12 -1.86 4.96
N VAL A 140 16.28 -1.52 4.41
CA VAL A 140 16.75 -0.13 4.28
C VAL A 140 15.80 0.70 3.41
N ASP A 141 15.32 0.15 2.29
CA ASP A 141 14.37 0.83 1.42
C ASP A 141 13.01 1.08 2.11
N ALA A 142 12.58 0.18 2.99
CA ALA A 142 11.39 0.41 3.81
C ALA A 142 11.59 1.57 4.79
N ILE A 143 12.74 1.66 5.46
CA ILE A 143 13.08 2.80 6.35
C ILE A 143 13.05 4.12 5.56
N LYS A 144 13.70 4.15 4.38
CA LYS A 144 13.73 5.36 3.53
C LYS A 144 12.33 5.80 3.12
N ARG A 145 11.48 4.85 2.67
CA ARG A 145 10.08 5.15 2.31
C ARG A 145 9.28 5.73 3.47
N MET A 146 9.39 5.13 4.65
CA MET A 146 8.69 5.63 5.83
C MET A 146 9.13 7.07 6.19
N LYS A 147 10.43 7.37 6.06
CA LYS A 147 10.96 8.72 6.29
C LYS A 147 10.39 9.73 5.30
N VAL A 148 10.49 9.43 4.00
CA VAL A 148 9.96 10.30 2.92
C VAL A 148 8.46 10.52 3.08
N LYS A 149 7.70 9.45 3.38
CA LYS A 149 6.25 9.55 3.60
C LYS A 149 5.92 10.46 4.79
N LYS A 150 6.65 10.31 5.91
CA LYS A 150 6.45 11.16 7.09
C LYS A 150 6.70 12.64 6.77
N GLU A 151 7.78 12.93 6.04
CA GLU A 151 8.13 14.29 5.62
C GLU A 151 7.08 14.85 4.65
N ALA A 152 6.64 14.05 3.66
CA ALA A 152 5.61 14.45 2.71
C ALA A 152 4.26 14.71 3.40
N ASN A 153 3.83 13.84 4.31
CA ASN A 153 2.58 14.05 5.05
C ASN A 153 2.63 15.30 5.93
N ALA A 154 3.75 15.54 6.62
CA ALA A 154 3.91 16.75 7.43
C ALA A 154 3.89 18.02 6.57
N LYS A 155 4.50 17.98 5.38
CA LYS A 155 4.45 19.09 4.43
C LYS A 155 3.02 19.31 3.91
N MET A 156 2.34 18.26 3.48
CA MET A 156 0.95 18.34 2.98
C MET A 156 -0.01 18.87 4.06
N GLN A 157 0.16 18.44 5.31
CA GLN A 157 -0.66 18.96 6.41
C GLN A 157 -0.44 20.45 6.61
N LYS A 158 0.82 20.89 6.61
CA LYS A 158 1.15 22.31 6.72
C LYS A 158 0.56 23.14 5.57
N GLU A 159 0.72 22.68 4.33
CA GLU A 159 0.14 23.33 3.13
C GLU A 159 -1.39 23.41 3.21
N HIS A 160 -2.03 22.34 3.73
CA HIS A 160 -3.49 22.32 3.92
C HIS A 160 -3.95 23.32 4.99
N ASP A 161 -3.23 23.39 6.13
CA ASP A 161 -3.55 24.30 7.24
C ASP A 161 -3.25 25.77 6.89
N GLU A 162 -2.36 26.02 5.91
CA GLU A 162 -1.97 27.36 5.43
C GLU A 162 -2.69 27.77 4.14
N PHE A 163 -3.88 27.21 3.85
CA PHE A 163 -4.65 27.56 2.65
C PHE A 163 -4.92 29.09 2.61
N ILE A 164 -4.37 29.76 1.58
CA ILE A 164 -4.56 31.19 1.31
C ILE A 164 -5.23 31.31 -0.05
N MET A 165 -6.52 31.68 -0.07
CA MET A 165 -7.36 31.66 -1.27
C MET A 165 -6.71 32.38 -2.46
N VAL A 166 -6.12 33.56 -2.27
CA VAL A 166 -5.54 34.35 -3.37
C VAL A 166 -4.34 33.65 -4.01
N ASP A 167 -3.46 33.10 -3.18
CA ASP A 167 -2.23 32.44 -3.63
C ASP A 167 -2.55 31.07 -4.24
N ASP A 168 -3.48 30.33 -3.64
CA ASP A 168 -3.88 28.99 -4.11
C ASP A 168 -4.74 29.05 -5.37
N MET A 169 -5.50 30.15 -5.60
CA MET A 169 -6.20 30.39 -6.87
C MET A 169 -5.23 30.54 -8.05
N GLU A 170 -4.01 31.03 -7.82
CA GLU A 170 -3.00 31.06 -8.88
C GLU A 170 -2.62 29.67 -9.40
N MET A 171 -2.66 28.64 -8.53
CA MET A 171 -2.41 27.26 -8.91
C MET A 171 -3.48 26.70 -9.86
N LEU A 172 -4.66 27.33 -9.95
CA LEU A 172 -5.72 26.94 -10.85
C LEU A 172 -5.53 27.48 -12.27
N LYS A 173 -4.62 28.45 -12.47
CA LYS A 173 -4.25 28.92 -13.81
C LYS A 173 -3.71 27.73 -14.59
N ASP A 174 -4.18 27.57 -15.80
CA ASP A 174 -3.85 26.45 -16.71
C ASP A 174 -4.37 25.06 -16.31
N GLN A 175 -5.16 24.98 -15.23
CA GLN A 175 -5.85 23.74 -14.87
C GLN A 175 -7.21 23.63 -15.61
N ARG A 176 -7.67 22.38 -15.85
CA ARG A 176 -8.94 22.12 -16.51
C ARG A 176 -10.12 22.19 -15.52
N CYS A 177 -10.25 23.31 -14.82
CA CYS A 177 -11.35 23.60 -13.92
C CYS A 177 -12.03 24.91 -14.29
N LYS A 178 -13.28 25.10 -13.85
CA LYS A 178 -14.05 26.35 -14.03
C LYS A 178 -14.62 26.74 -12.67
N ILE A 179 -14.35 27.97 -12.26
CA ILE A 179 -14.90 28.55 -11.02
C ILE A 179 -16.22 29.23 -11.39
N GLU A 180 -17.34 28.81 -10.77
CA GLU A 180 -18.69 29.35 -11.00
C GLU A 180 -19.28 30.06 -9.77
N PHE A 181 -18.54 30.14 -8.68
CA PHE A 181 -18.95 30.89 -7.49
C PHE A 181 -18.22 32.23 -7.40
N LYS A 182 -18.87 33.22 -6.74
CA LYS A 182 -18.23 34.48 -6.40
C LYS A 182 -17.42 34.26 -5.12
N VAL A 183 -16.19 34.74 -5.13
CA VAL A 183 -15.33 34.77 -3.95
C VAL A 183 -15.75 35.99 -3.15
N ASP A 184 -16.58 35.82 -2.12
CA ASP A 184 -16.89 36.84 -1.13
C ASP A 184 -15.84 36.83 -0.01
N ASP A 185 -15.57 37.98 0.60
CA ASP A 185 -14.51 38.16 1.61
C ASP A 185 -14.69 37.28 2.89
N ASP A 186 -15.87 36.66 3.07
CA ASP A 186 -16.23 35.82 4.23
C ASP A 186 -15.81 34.34 4.07
N PHE A 187 -15.13 33.97 3.00
CA PHE A 187 -14.81 32.55 2.69
C PHE A 187 -13.72 31.95 3.62
N ASN A 188 -12.91 32.79 4.24
CA ASN A 188 -11.85 32.34 5.16
C ASN A 188 -12.38 31.73 6.48
N ASP A 189 -13.64 32.03 6.86
CA ASP A 189 -14.23 31.52 8.11
C ASP A 189 -14.80 30.09 7.98
N LEU A 190 -15.02 29.60 6.75
CA LEU A 190 -15.63 28.29 6.50
C LEU A 190 -14.66 27.11 6.72
N PHE A 191 -13.36 27.33 6.77
CA PHE A 191 -12.33 26.29 6.91
C PHE A 191 -11.57 26.36 8.24
N SER A 192 -11.96 27.25 9.16
CA SER A 192 -11.34 27.39 10.48
C SER A 192 -11.75 26.30 11.47
N ASP A 193 -12.75 25.44 11.14
CA ASP A 193 -13.38 24.45 12.05
C ASP A 193 -13.22 22.98 11.63
N THR A 194 -12.15 22.60 10.86
CA THR A 194 -11.90 21.17 10.55
C THR A 194 -10.56 20.66 11.08
#